data_98522af46102c3cfed3bc11d491926e1
#
_entry.id   98522af46102c3cfed3bc11d491926e1
#
_cell.length_a   1.000
_cell.length_b   1.000
_cell.length_c   1.000
_cell.angle_alpha   90.00
_cell.angle_beta   90.00
_cell.angle_gamma   90.00
#
_symmetry.space_group_name_H-M   'P 1'
#
loop_
_entity.id
_entity.type
_entity.pdbx_description
1 polymer ?
#
loop_
_entity_poly.entity_id
_entity_poly.type
_entity_poly.pdbx_seq_one_letter_code
_entity_poly.pdbx_strand_id
1 'polypeptide(L)'
;MTCDKTDTMNYVVSFLEKLVNTPSPSGFTDEVMALVEKEAAGFGFRSHYSRKGGLIIEVPGNTEAVLGLSAHVDTLGAMVRSISSEGMLRIVPVGGFMMESIEGMYCKVHTRTGKVYTGTILTKEPSVHTYDDAKTLERKPKNMEVRLDERVRSEDDVKALDISPGDYISFDPMFVYTENGFIKSRHLDDKASVAVLMGVLKELGES
;
A
#
# COMPACT_ATOMS: atom_id res chain seq x y z
N MET A 1 29.42 14.64 17.42
CA MET A 1 29.25 14.77 15.97
C MET A 1 27.87 15.40 15.74
N THR A 2 27.81 16.53 15.08
CA THR A 2 26.49 17.09 14.66
C THR A 2 26.00 16.26 13.50
N CYS A 3 24.99 15.41 13.74
CA CYS A 3 24.27 14.74 12.64
C CYS A 3 23.82 15.80 11.62
N ASP A 4 24.11 15.59 10.35
CA ASP A 4 23.65 16.50 9.32
C ASP A 4 22.14 16.25 9.14
N LYS A 5 21.32 17.15 9.69
CA LYS A 5 19.85 17.08 9.61
C LYS A 5 19.34 16.92 8.17
N THR A 6 20.13 17.35 7.20
CA THR A 6 19.81 17.22 5.77
C THR A 6 19.93 15.76 5.33
N ASP A 7 20.90 15.00 5.83
CA ASP A 7 21.09 13.58 5.51
C ASP A 7 19.94 12.73 6.07
N THR A 8 19.57 12.94 7.34
CA THR A 8 18.44 12.25 7.95
C THR A 8 17.13 12.57 7.24
N MET A 9 16.88 13.80 6.86
CA MET A 9 15.68 14.19 6.13
C MET A 9 15.62 13.52 4.74
N ASN A 10 16.74 13.51 4.01
CA ASN A 10 16.84 12.83 2.72
C ASN A 10 16.59 11.32 2.86
N TYR A 11 17.13 10.71 3.93
CA TYR A 11 16.85 9.32 4.25
C TYR A 11 15.36 9.08 4.50
N VAL A 12 14.71 9.89 5.36
CA VAL A 12 13.28 9.75 5.68
C VAL A 12 12.42 9.81 4.41
N VAL A 13 12.69 10.78 3.52
CA VAL A 13 11.95 10.92 2.26
C VAL A 13 12.17 9.71 1.35
N SER A 14 13.41 9.27 1.19
CA SER A 14 13.74 8.13 0.34
C SER A 14 13.18 6.81 0.87
N PHE A 15 13.17 6.64 2.19
CA PHE A 15 12.58 5.45 2.81
C PHE A 15 11.05 5.47 2.75
N LEU A 16 10.43 6.65 2.93
CA LEU A 16 8.99 6.83 2.73
C LEU A 16 8.57 6.44 1.30
N GLU A 17 9.33 6.86 0.29
CA GLU A 17 9.07 6.46 -1.10
C GLU A 17 9.09 4.95 -1.27
N LYS A 18 10.08 4.26 -0.68
CA LYS A 18 10.12 2.78 -0.67
C LYS A 18 8.90 2.19 0.02
N LEU A 19 8.53 2.71 1.20
CA LEU A 19 7.40 2.23 1.97
C LEU A 19 6.08 2.35 1.20
N VAL A 20 5.77 3.53 0.64
CA VAL A 20 4.49 3.74 -0.06
C VAL A 20 4.40 2.94 -1.35
N ASN A 21 5.54 2.67 -2.01
CA ASN A 21 5.60 1.84 -3.22
C ASN A 21 5.59 0.33 -2.93
N THR A 22 5.78 -0.08 -1.66
CA THR A 22 5.62 -1.48 -1.25
C THR A 22 4.17 -1.73 -0.88
N PRO A 23 3.43 -2.57 -1.64
CA PRO A 23 2.01 -2.84 -1.39
C PRO A 23 1.76 -3.42 -0.01
N SER A 24 0.74 -2.90 0.68
CA SER A 24 0.40 -3.39 2.01
C SER A 24 -1.08 -3.18 2.40
N PRO A 25 -2.07 -3.53 1.58
CA PRO A 25 -3.44 -3.56 2.07
C PRO A 25 -3.56 -4.35 3.38
N SER A 26 -4.43 -3.92 4.32
CA SER A 26 -4.58 -4.60 5.62
C SER A 26 -4.78 -6.10 5.44
N GLY A 27 -3.91 -6.89 6.08
CA GLY A 27 -3.83 -8.35 5.91
C GLY A 27 -2.87 -8.83 4.81
N PHE A 28 -2.24 -7.93 4.06
CA PHE A 28 -1.21 -8.22 3.05
C PHE A 28 0.04 -7.39 3.32
N THR A 29 0.68 -7.59 4.47
CA THR A 29 1.74 -6.70 4.98
C THR A 29 3.12 -7.34 5.09
N ASP A 30 3.27 -8.61 4.71
CA ASP A 30 4.51 -9.36 4.94
C ASP A 30 5.73 -8.72 4.27
N GLU A 31 5.58 -8.24 3.03
CA GLU A 31 6.68 -7.63 2.28
C GLU A 31 7.14 -6.30 2.92
N VAL A 32 6.21 -5.42 3.28
CA VAL A 32 6.54 -4.14 3.91
C VAL A 32 7.09 -4.32 5.33
N MET A 33 6.60 -5.31 6.08
CA MET A 33 7.12 -5.64 7.40
C MET A 33 8.56 -6.15 7.31
N ALA A 34 8.85 -7.04 6.35
CA ALA A 34 10.22 -7.51 6.09
C ALA A 34 11.16 -6.36 5.65
N LEU A 35 10.64 -5.39 4.88
CA LEU A 35 11.40 -4.18 4.51
C LEU A 35 11.81 -3.38 5.76
N VAL A 36 10.86 -3.10 6.67
CA VAL A 36 11.11 -2.36 7.91
C VAL A 36 12.07 -3.12 8.83
N GLU A 37 11.87 -4.43 9.01
CA GLU A 37 12.73 -5.29 9.81
C GLU A 37 14.18 -5.27 9.31
N LYS A 38 14.36 -5.46 7.99
CA LYS A 38 15.68 -5.43 7.35
C LYS A 38 16.38 -4.09 7.54
N GLU A 39 15.67 -3.00 7.43
CA GLU A 39 16.20 -1.65 7.59
C GLU A 39 16.65 -1.41 9.04
N ALA A 40 15.82 -1.78 10.03
CA ALA A 40 16.17 -1.70 11.45
C ALA A 40 17.40 -2.55 11.82
N ALA A 41 17.49 -3.75 11.26
CA ALA A 41 18.67 -4.61 11.41
C ALA A 41 19.94 -3.98 10.81
N GLY A 42 19.79 -3.24 9.70
CA GLY A 42 20.88 -2.47 9.07
C GLY A 42 21.46 -1.39 9.98
N PHE A 43 20.66 -0.84 10.88
CA PHE A 43 21.09 0.12 11.92
C PHE A 43 21.61 -0.56 13.20
N GLY A 44 21.64 -1.89 13.24
CA GLY A 44 22.13 -2.67 14.38
C GLY A 44 21.09 -2.96 15.45
N PHE A 45 19.80 -2.65 15.23
CA PHE A 45 18.75 -2.92 16.20
C PHE A 45 18.19 -4.34 16.07
N ARG A 46 17.87 -4.95 17.22
CA ARG A 46 17.16 -6.23 17.29
C ARG A 46 15.67 -6.01 17.17
N SER A 47 15.00 -6.95 16.54
CA SER A 47 13.56 -6.94 16.43
C SER A 47 12.95 -8.33 16.61
N HIS A 48 11.68 -8.38 16.93
CA HIS A 48 10.90 -9.61 16.99
C HIS A 48 9.42 -9.32 16.66
N TYR A 49 8.71 -10.36 16.24
CA TYR A 49 7.27 -10.23 15.97
C TYR A 49 6.44 -10.60 17.19
N SER A 50 5.43 -9.79 17.47
CA SER A 50 4.39 -10.14 18.41
C SER A 50 3.52 -11.28 17.85
N ARG A 51 2.70 -11.93 18.71
CA ARG A 51 1.76 -12.97 18.27
C ARG A 51 0.71 -12.50 17.23
N LYS A 52 0.49 -11.19 17.13
CA LYS A 52 -0.44 -10.57 16.16
C LYS A 52 0.26 -10.00 14.93
N GLY A 53 1.55 -10.29 14.74
CA GLY A 53 2.32 -9.84 13.57
C GLY A 53 2.86 -8.41 13.65
N GLY A 54 2.72 -7.71 14.78
CA GLY A 54 3.36 -6.41 14.98
C GLY A 54 4.87 -6.58 15.19
N LEU A 55 5.70 -5.83 14.48
CA LEU A 55 7.14 -5.79 14.64
C LEU A 55 7.50 -4.89 15.83
N ILE A 56 8.27 -5.43 16.75
CA ILE A 56 8.80 -4.70 17.90
C ILE A 56 10.30 -4.56 17.69
N ILE A 57 10.79 -3.32 17.66
CA ILE A 57 12.20 -2.97 17.53
C ILE A 57 12.68 -2.47 18.88
N GLU A 58 13.73 -3.10 19.44
CA GLU A 58 14.25 -2.80 20.75
C GLU A 58 15.41 -1.82 20.63
N VAL A 59 15.29 -0.67 21.28
CA VAL A 59 16.34 0.34 21.37
C VAL A 59 16.86 0.36 22.81
N PRO A 60 18.13 0.00 23.05
CA PRO A 60 18.71 0.05 24.40
C PRO A 60 18.70 1.47 24.96
N GLY A 61 18.43 1.59 26.25
CA GLY A 61 18.41 2.87 26.97
C GLY A 61 19.15 2.77 28.31
N ASN A 62 19.38 3.93 28.93
CA ASN A 62 20.14 4.06 30.18
C ASN A 62 19.24 4.19 31.43
N THR A 63 17.93 4.01 31.30
CA THR A 63 16.95 4.14 32.38
C THR A 63 16.01 2.93 32.41
N GLU A 64 15.36 2.73 33.56
CA GLU A 64 14.31 1.69 33.68
C GLU A 64 12.99 2.10 33.00
N ALA A 65 12.83 3.38 32.68
CA ALA A 65 11.64 3.89 32.01
C ALA A 65 11.65 3.48 30.53
N VAL A 66 10.55 2.91 30.05
CA VAL A 66 10.36 2.52 28.66
C VAL A 66 9.45 3.52 27.95
N LEU A 67 9.94 4.09 26.85
CA LEU A 67 9.14 4.90 25.93
C LEU A 67 8.71 4.01 24.76
N GLY A 68 7.39 3.87 24.56
CA GLY A 68 6.85 3.17 23.41
C GLY A 68 6.42 4.16 22.31
N LEU A 69 6.92 3.97 21.11
CA LEU A 69 6.47 4.67 19.90
C LEU A 69 5.82 3.65 18.97
N SER A 70 4.70 4.01 18.34
CA SER A 70 3.99 3.11 17.43
C SER A 70 3.52 3.82 16.17
N ALA A 71 3.57 3.11 15.06
CA ALA A 71 3.04 3.50 13.77
C ALA A 71 2.58 2.25 13.02
N HIS A 72 1.81 2.38 11.93
CA HIS A 72 1.37 1.24 11.16
C HIS A 72 1.78 1.33 9.68
N VAL A 73 1.92 0.16 9.04
CA VAL A 73 2.34 0.03 7.63
C VAL A 73 1.20 -0.37 6.71
N ASP A 74 0.08 -0.86 7.26
CA ASP A 74 -1.05 -1.28 6.45
C ASP A 74 -1.77 -0.08 5.82
N THR A 75 -2.32 -0.33 4.65
CA THR A 75 -2.94 0.68 3.82
C THR A 75 -4.36 0.29 3.42
N LEU A 76 -5.10 1.26 2.91
CA LEU A 76 -6.32 1.01 2.15
C LEU A 76 -6.00 0.18 0.91
N GLY A 77 -6.96 -0.63 0.48
CA GLY A 77 -6.88 -1.44 -0.71
C GLY A 77 -8.22 -2.06 -1.05
N ALA A 78 -8.19 -3.15 -1.82
CA ALA A 78 -9.36 -3.96 -2.11
C ALA A 78 -8.99 -5.44 -2.22
N MET A 79 -10.00 -6.29 -2.35
CA MET A 79 -9.83 -7.70 -2.72
C MET A 79 -10.74 -8.02 -3.91
N VAL A 80 -10.32 -8.98 -4.71
CA VAL A 80 -11.17 -9.58 -5.75
C VAL A 80 -12.33 -10.29 -5.07
N ARG A 81 -13.54 -9.83 -5.34
CA ARG A 81 -14.77 -10.46 -4.86
C ARG A 81 -15.24 -11.59 -5.77
N SER A 82 -15.25 -11.32 -7.07
CA SER A 82 -15.63 -12.25 -8.14
C SER A 82 -15.14 -11.74 -9.49
N ILE A 83 -15.15 -12.60 -10.48
CA ILE A 83 -14.80 -12.29 -11.86
C ILE A 83 -16.10 -12.28 -12.68
N SER A 84 -16.28 -11.30 -13.54
CA SER A 84 -17.45 -11.25 -14.43
C SER A 84 -17.27 -12.14 -15.67
N SER A 85 -18.37 -12.42 -16.37
CA SER A 85 -18.36 -13.15 -17.65
C SER A 85 -17.50 -12.48 -18.71
N GLU A 86 -17.28 -11.16 -18.61
CA GLU A 86 -16.47 -10.35 -19.53
C GLU A 86 -15.01 -10.19 -19.05
N GLY A 87 -14.60 -10.86 -17.96
CA GLY A 87 -13.25 -10.80 -17.42
C GLY A 87 -12.95 -9.56 -16.55
N MET A 88 -13.98 -8.82 -16.12
CA MET A 88 -13.78 -7.69 -15.17
C MET A 88 -13.75 -8.22 -13.73
N LEU A 89 -12.91 -7.60 -12.87
CA LEU A 89 -12.84 -7.99 -11.46
C LEU A 89 -13.79 -7.13 -10.63
N ARG A 90 -14.76 -7.75 -9.98
CA ARG A 90 -15.58 -7.13 -8.95
C ARG A 90 -14.78 -7.03 -7.67
N ILE A 91 -14.90 -5.91 -6.96
CA ILE A 91 -14.07 -5.63 -5.79
C ILE A 91 -14.89 -5.54 -4.50
N VAL A 92 -14.22 -5.80 -3.38
CA VAL A 92 -14.66 -5.45 -2.04
C VAL A 92 -13.56 -4.60 -1.39
N PRO A 93 -13.92 -3.47 -0.73
CA PRO A 93 -12.90 -2.62 -0.11
C PRO A 93 -12.23 -3.31 1.09
N VAL A 94 -10.94 -3.00 1.26
CA VAL A 94 -10.16 -3.29 2.47
C VAL A 94 -9.87 -1.94 3.13
N GLY A 95 -10.45 -1.73 4.32
CA GLY A 95 -10.49 -0.43 4.99
C GLY A 95 -11.69 0.43 4.56
N GLY A 96 -11.84 1.61 5.19
CA GLY A 96 -12.94 2.55 4.96
C GLY A 96 -12.50 3.74 4.11
N PHE A 97 -13.11 3.93 2.94
CA PHE A 97 -12.87 5.07 2.05
C PHE A 97 -14.04 5.30 1.10
N MET A 98 -14.08 6.47 0.48
CA MET A 98 -15.08 6.79 -0.54
C MET A 98 -14.66 6.19 -1.88
N MET A 99 -15.58 5.49 -2.57
CA MET A 99 -15.31 4.86 -3.87
C MET A 99 -14.91 5.87 -4.95
N GLU A 100 -15.41 7.09 -4.87
CA GLU A 100 -15.04 8.20 -5.74
C GLU A 100 -13.52 8.49 -5.70
N SER A 101 -12.88 8.25 -4.56
CA SER A 101 -11.45 8.51 -4.39
C SER A 101 -10.54 7.55 -5.14
N ILE A 102 -11.09 6.46 -5.68
CA ILE A 102 -10.34 5.44 -6.42
C ILE A 102 -10.78 5.29 -7.87
N GLU A 103 -11.84 5.98 -8.31
CA GLU A 103 -12.28 5.95 -9.70
C GLU A 103 -11.18 6.50 -10.63
N GLY A 104 -10.84 5.75 -11.67
CA GLY A 104 -9.76 6.09 -12.60
C GLY A 104 -8.35 5.78 -12.11
N MET A 105 -8.19 5.26 -10.89
CA MET A 105 -6.86 4.95 -10.37
C MET A 105 -6.29 3.66 -10.95
N TYR A 106 -4.96 3.65 -11.05
CA TYR A 106 -4.20 2.45 -11.33
C TYR A 106 -4.06 1.59 -10.08
N CYS A 107 -4.00 0.29 -10.29
CA CYS A 107 -3.89 -0.68 -9.21
C CYS A 107 -3.05 -1.88 -9.63
N LYS A 108 -2.66 -2.70 -8.64
CA LYS A 108 -2.01 -3.99 -8.85
C LYS A 108 -2.82 -5.08 -8.18
N VAL A 109 -3.04 -6.17 -8.90
CA VAL A 109 -3.70 -7.38 -8.39
C VAL A 109 -2.60 -8.38 -8.03
N HIS A 110 -2.58 -8.81 -6.78
CA HIS A 110 -1.58 -9.73 -6.21
C HIS A 110 -2.19 -11.10 -6.07
N THR A 111 -1.75 -12.06 -6.88
CA THR A 111 -2.23 -13.44 -6.80
C THR A 111 -1.56 -14.21 -5.67
N ARG A 112 -2.22 -15.27 -5.18
CA ARG A 112 -1.65 -16.18 -4.18
C ARG A 112 -0.43 -16.95 -4.68
N THR A 113 -0.25 -17.03 -6.00
CA THR A 113 0.94 -17.64 -6.64
C THR A 113 2.11 -16.68 -6.77
N GLY A 114 1.97 -15.42 -6.30
CA GLY A 114 3.02 -14.40 -6.35
C GLY A 114 3.11 -13.64 -7.66
N LYS A 115 2.19 -13.86 -8.62
CA LYS A 115 2.10 -13.04 -9.83
C LYS A 115 1.42 -11.70 -9.51
N VAL A 116 1.81 -10.66 -10.23
CA VAL A 116 1.24 -9.32 -10.09
C VAL A 116 0.81 -8.82 -11.45
N TYR A 117 -0.43 -8.34 -11.54
CA TYR A 117 -1.01 -7.77 -12.74
C TYR A 117 -1.44 -6.32 -12.50
N THR A 118 -1.28 -5.47 -13.49
CA THR A 118 -1.76 -4.09 -13.42
C THR A 118 -3.20 -3.98 -13.93
N GLY A 119 -3.86 -2.91 -13.54
CA GLY A 119 -5.21 -2.60 -13.99
C GLY A 119 -5.66 -1.21 -13.60
N THR A 120 -6.85 -0.87 -14.05
CA THR A 120 -7.50 0.42 -13.77
C THR A 120 -8.84 0.18 -13.09
N ILE A 121 -9.11 0.93 -12.04
CA ILE A 121 -10.38 0.89 -11.31
C ILE A 121 -11.38 1.81 -12.02
N LEU A 122 -12.48 1.25 -12.46
CA LEU A 122 -13.51 1.93 -13.22
C LEU A 122 -14.88 1.69 -12.59
N THR A 123 -15.85 2.52 -12.95
CA THR A 123 -17.26 2.16 -12.80
C THR A 123 -17.66 1.15 -13.89
N LYS A 124 -18.78 0.44 -13.70
CA LYS A 124 -19.37 -0.42 -14.75
C LYS A 124 -19.80 0.35 -16.00
N GLU A 125 -20.04 1.63 -15.86
CA GLU A 125 -20.46 2.54 -16.91
C GLU A 125 -19.49 3.73 -17.00
N PRO A 126 -18.23 3.51 -17.47
CA PRO A 126 -17.15 4.47 -17.31
C PRO A 126 -17.18 5.64 -18.30
N SER A 127 -18.05 5.61 -19.31
CA SER A 127 -18.06 6.61 -20.39
C SER A 127 -19.41 7.29 -20.54
N VAL A 128 -19.44 8.61 -20.37
CA VAL A 128 -20.63 9.45 -20.60
C VAL A 128 -21.11 9.51 -22.07
N HIS A 129 -20.25 9.05 -22.98
CA HIS A 129 -20.61 8.98 -24.42
C HIS A 129 -21.25 7.64 -24.81
N THR A 130 -21.19 6.65 -23.93
CA THR A 130 -21.63 5.27 -24.19
C THR A 130 -22.80 4.88 -23.30
N TYR A 131 -22.83 5.43 -22.08
CA TYR A 131 -23.80 5.05 -21.03
C TYR A 131 -24.57 6.28 -20.58
N ASP A 132 -25.88 6.24 -20.68
CA ASP A 132 -26.76 7.36 -20.30
C ASP A 132 -26.70 7.67 -18.81
N ASP A 133 -26.51 6.64 -17.97
CA ASP A 133 -26.48 6.71 -16.52
C ASP A 133 -25.07 6.95 -15.92
N ALA A 134 -24.03 7.07 -16.75
CA ALA A 134 -22.66 7.21 -16.27
C ALA A 134 -22.46 8.35 -15.25
N LYS A 135 -23.19 9.46 -15.42
CA LYS A 135 -23.12 10.64 -14.53
C LYS A 135 -23.84 10.43 -13.19
N THR A 136 -24.88 9.60 -13.17
CA THR A 136 -25.75 9.37 -12.02
C THR A 136 -25.50 8.04 -11.32
N LEU A 137 -24.69 7.17 -11.93
CA LEU A 137 -24.32 5.89 -11.36
C LEU A 137 -23.63 6.09 -10.00
N GLU A 138 -24.23 5.55 -8.96
CA GLU A 138 -23.73 5.66 -7.60
C GLU A 138 -22.40 4.92 -7.44
N ARG A 139 -21.37 5.60 -6.90
CA ARG A 139 -20.04 5.02 -6.64
C ARG A 139 -20.09 4.16 -5.39
N LYS A 140 -20.61 2.95 -5.56
CA LYS A 140 -20.65 1.89 -4.51
C LYS A 140 -19.82 0.68 -4.96
N PRO A 141 -19.34 -0.17 -4.04
CA PRO A 141 -18.52 -1.34 -4.40
C PRO A 141 -19.17 -2.23 -5.48
N LYS A 142 -20.48 -2.37 -5.47
CA LYS A 142 -21.22 -3.17 -6.47
C LYS A 142 -21.15 -2.58 -7.90
N ASN A 143 -20.84 -1.30 -8.04
CA ASN A 143 -20.76 -0.57 -9.30
C ASN A 143 -19.32 -0.26 -9.74
N MET A 144 -18.32 -0.69 -8.95
CA MET A 144 -16.90 -0.54 -9.25
C MET A 144 -16.31 -1.88 -9.68
N GLU A 145 -15.36 -1.81 -10.60
CA GLU A 145 -14.65 -2.99 -11.10
C GLU A 145 -13.23 -2.64 -11.52
N VAL A 146 -12.35 -3.63 -11.61
CA VAL A 146 -11.01 -3.49 -12.17
C VAL A 146 -11.00 -4.09 -13.56
N ARG A 147 -10.53 -3.30 -14.52
CA ARG A 147 -10.13 -3.76 -15.84
C ARG A 147 -8.63 -4.04 -15.79
N LEU A 148 -8.25 -5.29 -16.05
CA LEU A 148 -6.86 -5.72 -16.16
C LEU A 148 -6.21 -5.17 -17.42
N ASP A 149 -4.90 -4.90 -17.36
CA ASP A 149 -4.08 -4.56 -18.53
C ASP A 149 -3.62 -5.83 -19.25
N GLU A 150 -4.53 -6.81 -19.38
CA GLU A 150 -4.32 -8.11 -19.99
C GLU A 150 -5.36 -8.38 -21.08
N ARG A 151 -5.02 -9.31 -22.01
CA ARG A 151 -5.92 -9.71 -23.10
C ARG A 151 -6.93 -10.75 -22.62
N VAL A 152 -7.81 -10.35 -21.71
CA VAL A 152 -8.87 -11.20 -21.17
C VAL A 152 -10.24 -10.74 -21.68
N ARG A 153 -11.15 -11.69 -21.94
CA ARG A 153 -12.51 -11.44 -22.43
C ARG A 153 -13.54 -12.33 -21.74
N SER A 154 -13.07 -13.19 -20.83
CA SER A 154 -13.93 -14.13 -20.12
C SER A 154 -13.42 -14.38 -18.71
N GLU A 155 -14.27 -14.95 -17.88
CA GLU A 155 -13.88 -15.43 -16.54
C GLU A 155 -12.74 -16.47 -16.61
N ASP A 156 -12.77 -17.34 -17.60
CA ASP A 156 -11.78 -18.41 -17.77
C ASP A 156 -10.41 -17.84 -18.18
N ASP A 157 -10.36 -16.80 -19.00
CA ASP A 157 -9.12 -16.11 -19.34
C ASP A 157 -8.46 -15.53 -18.08
N VAL A 158 -9.25 -14.92 -17.20
CA VAL A 158 -8.74 -14.35 -15.93
C VAL A 158 -8.27 -15.45 -14.97
N LYS A 159 -9.00 -16.56 -14.87
CA LYS A 159 -8.57 -17.72 -14.06
C LYS A 159 -7.27 -18.34 -14.58
N ALA A 160 -7.03 -18.31 -15.89
CA ALA A 160 -5.78 -18.77 -16.49
C ALA A 160 -4.57 -17.90 -16.10
N LEU A 161 -4.79 -16.66 -15.61
CA LEU A 161 -3.77 -15.81 -15.02
C LEU A 161 -3.50 -16.14 -13.54
N ASP A 162 -4.14 -17.14 -12.96
CA ASP A 162 -4.15 -17.49 -11.53
C ASP A 162 -4.83 -16.44 -10.63
N ILE A 163 -5.66 -15.56 -11.20
CA ILE A 163 -6.43 -14.59 -10.42
C ILE A 163 -7.70 -15.27 -9.89
N SER A 164 -7.97 -15.09 -8.60
CA SER A 164 -9.12 -15.69 -7.92
C SER A 164 -9.73 -14.78 -6.87
N PRO A 165 -11.00 -15.02 -6.47
CA PRO A 165 -11.58 -14.33 -5.34
C PRO A 165 -10.71 -14.44 -4.08
N GLY A 166 -10.51 -13.31 -3.39
CA GLY A 166 -9.64 -13.19 -2.23
C GLY A 166 -8.22 -12.73 -2.55
N ASP A 167 -7.84 -12.56 -3.82
CA ASP A 167 -6.58 -11.91 -4.18
C ASP A 167 -6.63 -10.42 -3.85
N TYR A 168 -5.51 -9.89 -3.34
CA TYR A 168 -5.42 -8.50 -2.92
C TYR A 168 -5.24 -7.54 -4.09
N ILE A 169 -5.77 -6.34 -3.92
CA ILE A 169 -5.62 -5.23 -4.87
C ILE A 169 -5.05 -4.04 -4.12
N SER A 170 -3.83 -3.63 -4.47
CA SER A 170 -3.21 -2.41 -3.97
C SER A 170 -3.44 -1.25 -4.93
N PHE A 171 -3.63 -0.05 -4.39
CA PHE A 171 -3.77 1.18 -5.16
C PHE A 171 -2.40 1.81 -5.41
N ASP A 172 -2.22 2.43 -6.57
CA ASP A 172 -1.01 3.17 -6.88
C ASP A 172 -0.84 4.32 -5.86
N PRO A 173 0.32 4.43 -5.19
CA PRO A 173 0.57 5.50 -4.21
C PRO A 173 0.67 6.89 -4.84
N MET A 174 0.98 7.00 -6.13
CA MET A 174 1.17 8.26 -6.85
C MET A 174 2.16 9.20 -6.13
N PHE A 175 3.28 8.63 -5.65
CA PHE A 175 4.27 9.36 -4.87
C PHE A 175 4.94 10.45 -5.71
N VAL A 176 4.96 11.66 -5.16
CA VAL A 176 5.68 12.82 -5.72
C VAL A 176 6.38 13.57 -4.60
N TYR A 177 7.67 13.82 -4.75
CA TYR A 177 8.42 14.75 -3.94
C TYR A 177 8.81 15.96 -4.79
N THR A 178 8.38 17.13 -4.39
CA THR A 178 8.59 18.36 -5.17
C THR A 178 9.90 19.05 -4.76
N GLU A 179 10.46 19.86 -5.66
CA GLU A 179 11.64 20.69 -5.38
C GLU A 179 11.45 21.66 -4.20
N ASN A 180 10.20 22.05 -3.93
CA ASN A 180 9.83 22.90 -2.80
C ASN A 180 9.62 22.11 -1.47
N GLY A 181 9.95 20.83 -1.43
CA GLY A 181 9.89 20.01 -0.22
C GLY A 181 8.52 19.45 0.14
N PHE A 182 7.53 19.50 -0.76
CA PHE A 182 6.23 18.86 -0.51
C PHE A 182 6.22 17.40 -0.94
N ILE A 183 5.60 16.55 -0.10
CA ILE A 183 5.32 15.17 -0.41
C ILE A 183 3.82 15.04 -0.69
N LYS A 184 3.49 14.45 -1.83
CA LYS A 184 2.13 14.09 -2.22
C LYS A 184 2.10 12.61 -2.54
N SER A 185 1.25 11.85 -1.83
CA SER A 185 1.08 10.41 -2.04
C SER A 185 -0.21 9.94 -1.41
N ARG A 186 -0.71 8.79 -1.81
CA ARG A 186 -1.60 7.99 -0.99
C ARG A 186 -0.76 7.25 0.07
N HIS A 187 -1.45 6.71 1.09
CA HIS A 187 -0.81 5.84 2.10
C HIS A 187 0.20 6.54 3.02
N LEU A 188 0.16 7.88 3.11
CA LEU A 188 0.94 8.61 4.10
C LEU A 188 0.51 8.28 5.54
N ASP A 189 -0.75 7.96 5.73
CA ASP A 189 -1.32 7.37 6.94
C ASP A 189 -1.15 5.83 6.88
N ASP A 190 -0.22 5.22 7.68
CA ASP A 190 0.66 5.93 8.61
C ASP A 190 2.15 5.66 8.27
N LYS A 191 2.45 5.34 7.00
CA LYS A 191 3.81 5.10 6.50
C LYS A 191 4.74 6.31 6.69
N ALA A 192 4.18 7.52 6.76
CA ALA A 192 4.97 8.72 7.06
C ALA A 192 5.57 8.65 8.47
N SER A 193 4.77 8.27 9.48
CA SER A 193 5.29 8.09 10.84
C SER A 193 6.30 6.95 10.92
N VAL A 194 6.06 5.84 10.18
CA VAL A 194 7.04 4.75 10.10
C VAL A 194 8.38 5.26 9.56
N ALA A 195 8.37 6.05 8.47
CA ALA A 195 9.60 6.60 7.90
C ALA A 195 10.32 7.55 8.89
N VAL A 196 9.56 8.37 9.63
CA VAL A 196 10.14 9.24 10.68
C VAL A 196 10.76 8.40 11.80
N LEU A 197 10.09 7.35 12.28
CA LEU A 197 10.64 6.47 13.31
C LEU A 197 11.92 5.78 12.82
N MET A 198 11.97 5.37 11.55
CA MET A 198 13.19 4.80 10.98
C MET A 198 14.33 5.83 10.86
N GLY A 199 14.02 7.09 10.60
CA GLY A 199 14.98 8.20 10.67
C GLY A 199 15.58 8.39 12.07
N VAL A 200 14.72 8.29 13.10
CA VAL A 200 15.19 8.30 14.51
C VAL A 200 16.10 7.11 14.81
N LEU A 201 15.73 5.90 14.35
CA LEU A 201 16.57 4.72 14.53
C LEU A 201 17.91 4.86 13.83
N LYS A 202 17.96 5.41 12.62
CA LYS A 202 19.21 5.71 11.90
C LYS A 202 20.14 6.57 12.75
N GLU A 203 19.65 7.69 13.28
CA GLU A 203 20.46 8.59 14.13
C GLU A 203 20.97 7.91 15.43
N LEU A 204 20.13 7.06 16.04
CA LEU A 204 20.52 6.32 17.26
C LEU A 204 21.52 5.21 16.97
N GLY A 205 21.49 4.60 15.79
CA GLY A 205 22.44 3.56 15.39
C GLY A 205 23.81 4.10 14.98
N GLU A 206 23.91 5.38 14.57
CA GLU A 206 25.15 6.07 14.22
C GLU A 206 25.82 6.74 15.42
N SER A 207 25.17 6.82 16.59
CA SER A 207 25.67 7.46 17.82
C SER A 207 26.35 6.46 18.75
#